data_fece0b8e85392eae92da09471d25a296
#
_entry.id   fece0b8e85392eae92da09471d25a296
#
_cell.length_a   1.000
_cell.length_b   1.000
_cell.length_c   1.000
_cell.angle_alpha   90.00
_cell.angle_beta   90.00
_cell.angle_gamma   90.00
#
_symmetry.space_group_name_H-M   'P 1'
#
loop_
_entity.id
_entity.type
_entity.pdbx_description
1 polymer ?
#
loop_
_entity_poly.entity_id
_entity_poly.type
_entity_poly.pdbx_seq_one_letter_code
_entity_poly.pdbx_strand_id
1 'polypeptide(L)'
;LPVALLIWSLLALRRRGGHGAVAALIGFTPIAWFSLGVVNPSSMAITGGLAMWVGLLGVDWRMAGRDARIGWLAVIGFAALELSRRDGTLWGSMLVVAVCASCAVRPSWMWAALSRRAQLVTVAIVVLQALGKMKSEAARADLLLAMAPLVLVVVELAIPRWNAARARFERSTVVAGCLVLCGGLVSLCAIVLDRVRPDGLRLDTLRIVISSTGSHLRQLVGLMGWLDAPTPDSAVFLWWVLIGMMFAIAMITRVRSAGVALMSLVAVIVVAWALEIGASLTEGAMWQGRYSLPLTVGLPLLLAMAWLVEAPPRRVVITLATGMWIVVNLAFMNVQRRWAVGVRGSLLPWEWSTWNAPVPPPLLVLVHLLASAALFAACITRFDRAGTTPATEVVPG
;
A
#
# COMPACT_ATOMS: atom_id res chain seq x y z
N LEU A 1 6.03 9.14 15.54
CA LEU A 1 5.07 8.04 15.46
C LEU A 1 5.21 7.23 14.16
N PRO A 2 5.35 7.82 12.92
CA PRO A 2 5.46 7.03 11.69
C PRO A 2 6.60 6.00 11.71
N VAL A 3 7.79 6.40 12.15
CA VAL A 3 8.97 5.51 12.28
C VAL A 3 8.69 4.35 13.26
N ALA A 4 8.03 4.63 14.37
CA ALA A 4 7.67 3.59 15.35
C ALA A 4 6.68 2.57 14.76
N LEU A 5 5.70 3.02 13.97
CA LEU A 5 4.77 2.14 13.26
C LEU A 5 5.48 1.27 12.22
N LEU A 6 6.41 1.86 11.46
CA LEU A 6 7.23 1.10 10.51
C LEU A 6 8.07 0.03 11.23
N ILE A 7 8.79 0.40 12.29
CA ILE A 7 9.61 -0.54 13.07
C ILE A 7 8.75 -1.65 13.65
N TRP A 8 7.61 -1.33 14.25
CA TRP A 8 6.70 -2.33 14.81
C TRP A 8 6.20 -3.30 13.75
N SER A 9 5.79 -2.77 12.58
CA SER A 9 5.35 -3.58 11.44
C SER A 9 6.44 -4.53 10.95
N LEU A 10 7.67 -4.04 10.77
CA LEU A 10 8.80 -4.87 10.35
C LEU A 10 9.16 -5.93 11.41
N LEU A 11 9.12 -5.58 12.69
CA LEU A 11 9.37 -6.54 13.78
C LEU A 11 8.28 -7.63 13.85
N ALA A 12 7.01 -7.26 13.63
CA ALA A 12 5.91 -8.21 13.58
C ALA A 12 6.06 -9.20 12.42
N LEU A 13 6.40 -8.71 11.21
CA LEU A 13 6.67 -9.53 10.04
C LEU A 13 7.91 -10.41 10.20
N ARG A 14 8.96 -9.88 10.81
CA ARG A 14 10.20 -10.61 11.08
C ARG A 14 10.00 -11.82 11.99
N ARG A 15 9.10 -11.72 12.98
CA ARG A 15 8.77 -12.83 13.90
C ARG A 15 8.05 -13.99 13.19
N ARG A 16 7.47 -13.75 12.03
CA ARG A 16 6.67 -14.69 11.23
C ARG A 16 7.41 -15.30 10.03
N GLY A 17 8.73 -15.19 9.97
CA GLY A 17 9.53 -15.88 8.93
C GLY A 17 10.28 -14.98 7.95
N GLY A 18 10.38 -13.66 8.19
CA GLY A 18 11.27 -12.76 7.41
C GLY A 18 10.80 -12.37 5.99
N HIS A 19 10.09 -13.25 5.28
CA HIS A 19 9.63 -12.98 3.90
C HIS A 19 8.74 -11.75 3.80
N GLY A 20 7.83 -11.58 4.77
CA GLY A 20 6.96 -10.43 4.83
C GLY A 20 7.72 -9.12 5.03
N ALA A 21 8.86 -9.13 5.73
CA ALA A 21 9.66 -7.94 5.92
C ALA A 21 10.31 -7.45 4.62
N VAL A 22 10.82 -8.36 3.78
CA VAL A 22 11.33 -8.02 2.44
C VAL A 22 10.20 -7.48 1.56
N ALA A 23 9.03 -8.11 1.59
CA ALA A 23 7.86 -7.65 0.84
C ALA A 23 7.41 -6.25 1.30
N ALA A 24 7.40 -5.98 2.62
CA ALA A 24 7.09 -4.67 3.16
C ALA A 24 8.09 -3.60 2.70
N LEU A 25 9.40 -3.92 2.67
CA LEU A 25 10.42 -3.01 2.16
C LEU A 25 10.25 -2.71 0.67
N ILE A 26 9.81 -3.68 -0.15
CA ILE A 26 9.50 -3.46 -1.58
C ILE A 26 8.27 -2.55 -1.73
N GLY A 27 7.26 -2.73 -0.89
CA GLY A 27 6.07 -1.87 -0.87
C GLY A 27 6.36 -0.46 -0.38
N PHE A 28 7.36 -0.31 0.46
CA PHE A 28 7.78 0.97 0.99
C PHE A 28 8.67 1.70 -0.02
N THR A 29 8.03 2.28 -1.03
CA THR A 29 8.66 2.92 -2.19
C THR A 29 9.57 4.10 -1.81
N PRO A 30 10.46 4.60 -2.69
CA PRO A 30 11.30 5.75 -2.41
C PRO A 30 10.54 6.98 -1.92
N ILE A 31 9.35 7.27 -2.46
CA ILE A 31 8.53 8.39 -1.97
C ILE A 31 8.00 8.15 -0.55
N ALA A 32 7.78 6.89 -0.15
CA ALA A 32 7.42 6.55 1.22
C ALA A 32 8.59 6.80 2.17
N TRP A 33 9.81 6.41 1.81
CA TRP A 33 11.03 6.72 2.55
C TRP A 33 11.27 8.22 2.67
N PHE A 34 11.16 8.96 1.56
CA PHE A 34 11.26 10.41 1.57
C PHE A 34 10.24 11.05 2.51
N SER A 35 8.99 10.58 2.46
CA SER A 35 7.92 11.10 3.33
C SER A 35 8.19 10.89 4.82
N LEU A 36 8.93 9.83 5.22
CA LEU A 36 9.37 9.63 6.60
C LEU A 36 10.43 10.63 7.05
N GLY A 37 11.29 11.06 6.14
CA GLY A 37 12.38 11.99 6.41
C GLY A 37 11.95 13.45 6.51
N VAL A 38 10.71 13.75 6.14
CA VAL A 38 10.16 15.11 6.16
C VAL A 38 8.88 15.19 7.00
N VAL A 39 8.58 16.37 7.54
CA VAL A 39 7.32 16.59 8.27
C VAL A 39 6.16 16.63 7.27
N ASN A 40 5.54 15.47 7.04
CA ASN A 40 4.48 15.30 6.05
C ASN A 40 3.36 14.40 6.62
N PRO A 41 2.08 14.81 6.58
CA PRO A 41 0.95 13.97 6.99
C PRO A 41 0.89 12.62 6.24
N SER A 42 1.38 12.57 5.00
CA SER A 42 1.43 11.33 4.22
C SER A 42 2.28 10.25 4.87
N SER A 43 3.31 10.59 5.66
CA SER A 43 4.12 9.61 6.38
C SER A 43 3.30 8.81 7.38
N MET A 44 2.38 9.47 8.10
CA MET A 44 1.44 8.83 9.02
C MET A 44 0.47 7.92 8.27
N ALA A 45 -0.09 8.39 7.16
CA ALA A 45 -1.03 7.62 6.36
C ALA A 45 -0.37 6.36 5.77
N ILE A 46 0.84 6.48 5.21
CA ILE A 46 1.58 5.38 4.60
C ILE A 46 1.96 4.33 5.64
N THR A 47 2.54 4.75 6.77
CA THR A 47 2.94 3.83 7.84
C THR A 47 1.73 3.26 8.58
N GLY A 48 0.65 4.02 8.72
CA GLY A 48 -0.64 3.56 9.21
C GLY A 48 -1.23 2.48 8.30
N GLY A 49 -1.23 2.70 6.99
CA GLY A 49 -1.64 1.71 5.99
C GLY A 49 -0.80 0.43 6.08
N LEU A 50 0.53 0.54 6.15
CA LEU A 50 1.40 -0.63 6.33
C LEU A 50 1.11 -1.37 7.64
N ALA A 51 0.95 -0.66 8.75
CA ALA A 51 0.64 -1.25 10.05
C ALA A 51 -0.72 -1.98 10.03
N MET A 52 -1.71 -1.39 9.37
CA MET A 52 -3.02 -2.01 9.18
C MET A 52 -2.92 -3.28 8.32
N TRP A 53 -2.18 -3.25 7.21
CA TRP A 53 -1.90 -4.43 6.38
C TRP A 53 -1.27 -5.57 7.19
N VAL A 54 -0.19 -5.25 7.92
CA VAL A 54 0.54 -6.23 8.73
C VAL A 54 -0.33 -6.77 9.85
N GLY A 55 -1.08 -5.91 10.51
CA GLY A 55 -2.01 -6.28 11.54
C GLY A 55 -3.08 -7.20 11.02
N LEU A 56 -3.77 -6.82 9.94
CA LEU A 56 -4.86 -7.61 9.38
C LEU A 56 -4.41 -8.92 8.74
N LEU A 57 -3.33 -8.96 7.98
CA LEU A 57 -2.77 -10.20 7.43
C LEU A 57 -2.17 -11.11 8.50
N GLY A 58 -1.87 -10.53 9.65
CA GLY A 58 -1.22 -11.20 10.75
C GLY A 58 -2.16 -11.86 11.74
N VAL A 59 -3.44 -11.52 11.80
CA VAL A 59 -4.40 -12.13 12.73
C VAL A 59 -4.80 -13.53 12.25
N ASP A 60 -4.81 -14.49 13.17
CA ASP A 60 -5.49 -15.77 12.92
C ASP A 60 -7.00 -15.59 13.16
N TRP A 61 -7.74 -15.39 12.09
CA TRP A 61 -9.19 -15.15 12.11
C TRP A 61 -10.02 -16.32 12.63
N ARG A 62 -9.41 -17.49 12.77
CA ARG A 62 -10.06 -18.68 13.32
C ARG A 62 -10.03 -18.72 14.84
N MET A 63 -9.20 -17.89 15.45
CA MET A 63 -8.94 -17.88 16.90
C MET A 63 -9.29 -16.53 17.50
N ALA A 64 -10.55 -16.34 17.85
CA ALA A 64 -11.01 -15.09 18.50
C ALA A 64 -10.17 -14.76 19.74
N GLY A 65 -9.62 -13.54 19.78
CA GLY A 65 -9.00 -12.95 20.97
C GLY A 65 -7.57 -13.38 21.30
N ARG A 66 -6.93 -14.31 20.58
CA ARG A 66 -5.59 -14.83 20.95
C ARG A 66 -4.41 -13.94 20.58
N ASP A 67 -4.53 -13.08 19.58
CA ASP A 67 -3.40 -12.26 19.15
C ASP A 67 -3.69 -10.75 19.33
N ALA A 68 -3.96 -10.37 20.57
CA ALA A 68 -4.32 -9.01 20.93
C ALA A 68 -3.31 -7.96 20.43
N ARG A 69 -2.00 -8.28 20.42
CA ARG A 69 -0.95 -7.33 20.01
C ARG A 69 -1.01 -7.00 18.52
N ILE A 70 -1.26 -8.01 17.68
CA ILE A 70 -1.37 -7.82 16.22
C ILE A 70 -2.69 -7.14 15.85
N GLY A 71 -3.79 -7.46 16.52
CA GLY A 71 -5.04 -6.74 16.37
C GLY A 71 -4.88 -5.24 16.68
N TRP A 72 -4.13 -4.91 17.73
CA TRP A 72 -3.81 -3.52 18.07
C TRP A 72 -2.97 -2.82 17.00
N LEU A 73 -2.05 -3.52 16.34
CA LEU A 73 -1.28 -2.94 15.22
C LEU A 73 -2.22 -2.51 14.09
N ALA A 74 -3.24 -3.32 13.76
CA ALA A 74 -4.25 -2.96 12.77
C ALA A 74 -5.07 -1.73 13.20
N VAL A 75 -5.53 -1.67 14.46
CA VAL A 75 -6.35 -0.56 14.99
C VAL A 75 -5.56 0.73 15.06
N ILE A 76 -4.31 0.69 15.55
CA ILE A 76 -3.44 1.87 15.61
C ILE A 76 -3.06 2.32 14.19
N GLY A 77 -2.83 1.38 13.27
CA GLY A 77 -2.63 1.67 11.86
C GLY A 77 -3.82 2.38 11.22
N PHE A 78 -5.03 1.89 11.49
CA PHE A 78 -6.27 2.51 11.07
C PHE A 78 -6.43 3.92 11.67
N ALA A 79 -6.18 4.09 12.97
CA ALA A 79 -6.21 5.39 13.62
C ALA A 79 -5.24 6.39 12.98
N ALA A 80 -4.00 5.95 12.73
CA ALA A 80 -3.00 6.79 12.08
C ALA A 80 -3.42 7.22 10.66
N LEU A 81 -4.02 6.30 9.90
CA LEU A 81 -4.54 6.56 8.57
C LEU A 81 -5.70 7.57 8.60
N GLU A 82 -6.70 7.34 9.46
CA GLU A 82 -7.88 8.17 9.60
C GLU A 82 -7.56 9.59 10.08
N LEU A 83 -6.72 9.72 11.11
CA LEU A 83 -6.40 11.00 11.71
C LEU A 83 -5.44 11.84 10.86
N SER A 84 -4.73 11.24 9.91
CA SER A 84 -3.78 11.96 9.07
C SER A 84 -4.38 12.47 7.76
N ARG A 85 -5.50 11.90 7.29
CA ARG A 85 -6.07 12.21 5.98
C ARG A 85 -7.59 12.11 5.96
N ARG A 86 -8.25 13.00 5.18
CA ARG A 86 -9.71 12.96 4.98
C ARG A 86 -10.19 11.70 4.26
N ASP A 87 -9.36 11.15 3.37
CA ASP A 87 -9.63 9.93 2.60
C ASP A 87 -9.22 8.64 3.33
N GLY A 88 -8.85 8.72 4.61
CA GLY A 88 -8.41 7.58 5.43
C GLY A 88 -9.43 6.45 5.47
N THR A 89 -10.73 6.76 5.69
CA THR A 89 -11.83 5.78 5.71
C THR A 89 -11.92 4.99 4.40
N LEU A 90 -11.75 5.67 3.26
CA LEU A 90 -11.76 5.03 1.95
C LEU A 90 -10.63 3.99 1.84
N TRP A 91 -9.38 4.41 2.11
CA TRP A 91 -8.22 3.52 2.04
C TRP A 91 -8.30 2.39 3.05
N GLY A 92 -8.74 2.68 4.29
CA GLY A 92 -8.95 1.67 5.33
C GLY A 92 -9.98 0.63 4.92
N SER A 93 -11.11 1.03 4.34
CA SER A 93 -12.14 0.13 3.86
C SER A 93 -11.67 -0.74 2.69
N MET A 94 -10.99 -0.14 1.71
CA MET A 94 -10.40 -0.88 0.58
C MET A 94 -9.37 -1.92 1.04
N LEU A 95 -8.58 -1.57 2.06
CA LEU A 95 -7.60 -2.47 2.65
C LEU A 95 -8.28 -3.67 3.33
N VAL A 96 -9.34 -3.43 4.11
CA VAL A 96 -10.17 -4.51 4.70
C VAL A 96 -10.73 -5.41 3.60
N VAL A 97 -11.29 -4.84 2.52
CA VAL A 97 -11.80 -5.59 1.37
C VAL A 97 -10.71 -6.47 0.75
N ALA A 98 -9.52 -5.91 0.52
CA ALA A 98 -8.41 -6.65 -0.08
C ALA A 98 -7.96 -7.84 0.81
N VAL A 99 -7.87 -7.63 2.12
CA VAL A 99 -7.53 -8.71 3.07
C VAL A 99 -8.64 -9.76 3.11
N CYS A 100 -9.90 -9.36 3.22
CA CYS A 100 -11.05 -10.27 3.20
C CYS A 100 -11.06 -11.12 1.93
N ALA A 101 -10.88 -10.48 0.76
CA ALA A 101 -10.82 -11.16 -0.52
C ALA A 101 -9.63 -12.12 -0.62
N SER A 102 -8.43 -11.74 -0.15
CA SER A 102 -7.23 -12.57 -0.21
C SER A 102 -7.29 -13.77 0.75
N CYS A 103 -7.79 -13.57 1.97
CA CYS A 103 -7.84 -14.60 3.02
C CYS A 103 -9.12 -15.44 3.02
N ALA A 104 -10.14 -15.09 2.20
CA ALA A 104 -11.49 -15.66 2.23
C ALA A 104 -12.19 -15.51 3.59
N VAL A 105 -12.00 -14.37 4.22
CA VAL A 105 -12.56 -14.04 5.54
C VAL A 105 -13.65 -13.01 5.39
N ARG A 106 -14.74 -13.13 6.18
CA ARG A 106 -15.80 -12.12 6.20
C ARG A 106 -15.39 -10.94 7.08
N PRO A 107 -15.78 -9.70 6.74
CA PRO A 107 -15.58 -8.54 7.60
C PRO A 107 -16.07 -8.73 9.03
N SER A 108 -17.22 -9.38 9.22
CA SER A 108 -17.77 -9.72 10.54
C SER A 108 -16.84 -10.59 11.38
N TRP A 109 -16.13 -11.53 10.76
CA TRP A 109 -15.14 -12.37 11.46
C TRP A 109 -13.92 -11.57 11.87
N MET A 110 -13.47 -10.65 11.00
CA MET A 110 -12.38 -9.73 11.33
C MET A 110 -12.75 -8.87 12.54
N TRP A 111 -13.97 -8.36 12.55
CA TRP A 111 -14.49 -7.60 13.68
C TRP A 111 -14.54 -8.41 14.96
N ALA A 112 -15.07 -9.63 14.91
CA ALA A 112 -15.17 -10.54 16.06
C ALA A 112 -13.80 -10.98 16.61
N ALA A 113 -12.76 -11.02 15.79
CA ALA A 113 -11.40 -11.34 16.21
C ALA A 113 -10.72 -10.22 17.02
N LEU A 114 -11.19 -8.97 16.90
CA LEU A 114 -10.69 -7.85 17.68
C LEU A 114 -11.18 -7.94 19.12
N SER A 115 -10.32 -7.55 20.07
CA SER A 115 -10.74 -7.39 21.47
C SER A 115 -11.82 -6.30 21.61
N ARG A 116 -12.69 -6.38 22.63
CA ARG A 116 -13.71 -5.35 22.87
C ARG A 116 -13.15 -3.94 22.96
N ARG A 117 -11.98 -3.77 23.58
CA ARG A 117 -11.30 -2.46 23.66
C ARG A 117 -10.88 -1.97 22.26
N ALA A 118 -10.34 -2.85 21.43
CA ALA A 118 -9.96 -2.53 20.05
C ALA A 118 -11.18 -2.14 19.20
N GLN A 119 -12.31 -2.85 19.35
CA GLN A 119 -13.59 -2.52 18.72
C GLN A 119 -14.09 -1.14 19.13
N LEU A 120 -14.10 -0.84 20.44
CA LEU A 120 -14.52 0.46 20.96
C LEU A 120 -13.66 1.61 20.44
N VAL A 121 -12.33 1.42 20.43
CA VAL A 121 -11.42 2.42 19.87
C VAL A 121 -11.67 2.63 18.38
N THR A 122 -11.90 1.57 17.61
CA THR A 122 -12.22 1.68 16.18
C THR A 122 -13.51 2.45 15.96
N VAL A 123 -14.58 2.14 16.72
CA VAL A 123 -15.86 2.88 16.66
C VAL A 123 -15.64 4.35 17.01
N ALA A 124 -14.92 4.64 18.09
CA ALA A 124 -14.64 6.03 18.50
C ALA A 124 -13.92 6.82 17.40
N ILE A 125 -12.93 6.21 16.72
CA ILE A 125 -12.22 6.84 15.61
C ILE A 125 -13.19 7.14 14.46
N VAL A 126 -14.04 6.19 14.06
CA VAL A 126 -15.01 6.36 12.97
C VAL A 126 -16.02 7.48 13.33
N VAL A 127 -16.52 7.49 14.56
CA VAL A 127 -17.45 8.53 15.02
C VAL A 127 -16.80 9.92 15.02
N LEU A 128 -15.57 10.04 15.54
CA LEU A 128 -14.83 11.31 15.53
C LEU A 128 -14.60 11.82 14.11
N GLN A 129 -14.26 10.95 13.19
CA GLN A 129 -14.08 11.29 11.77
C GLN A 129 -15.40 11.70 11.11
N ALA A 130 -16.49 10.97 11.38
CA ALA A 130 -17.81 11.32 10.86
C ALA A 130 -18.25 12.72 11.34
N LEU A 131 -18.09 13.02 12.64
CA LEU A 131 -18.40 14.34 13.21
C LEU A 131 -17.52 15.44 12.63
N GLY A 132 -16.24 15.16 12.37
CA GLY A 132 -15.32 16.10 11.71
C GLY A 132 -15.72 16.41 10.26
N LYS A 133 -16.12 15.38 9.51
CA LYS A 133 -16.55 15.51 8.10
C LYS A 133 -17.87 16.25 7.95
N MET A 134 -18.81 16.09 8.89
CA MET A 134 -20.10 16.81 8.87
C MET A 134 -19.98 18.34 8.92
N LYS A 135 -18.83 18.86 9.37
CA LYS A 135 -18.56 20.31 9.43
C LYS A 135 -17.92 20.85 8.15
N SER A 136 -17.64 20.02 7.14
CA SER A 136 -16.93 20.43 5.94
C SER A 136 -17.89 20.81 4.82
N GLU A 137 -17.64 21.93 4.15
CA GLU A 137 -18.44 22.39 2.99
C GLU A 137 -18.24 21.53 1.74
N ALA A 138 -17.26 20.61 1.72
CA ALA A 138 -16.95 19.76 0.58
C ALA A 138 -17.84 18.50 0.54
N ALA A 139 -19.15 18.65 0.56
CA ALA A 139 -20.15 17.57 0.65
C ALA A 139 -20.01 16.45 -0.42
N ARG A 140 -19.34 16.71 -1.55
CA ARG A 140 -19.21 15.76 -2.67
C ARG A 140 -18.11 14.72 -2.46
N ALA A 141 -16.93 15.14 -1.98
CA ALA A 141 -15.86 14.21 -1.62
C ALA A 141 -16.27 13.34 -0.42
N ASP A 142 -17.04 13.92 0.51
CA ASP A 142 -17.53 13.24 1.69
C ASP A 142 -18.60 12.17 1.37
N LEU A 143 -19.34 12.31 0.26
CA LEU A 143 -20.29 11.28 -0.21
C LEU A 143 -19.56 10.00 -0.67
N LEU A 144 -18.46 10.12 -1.43
CA LEU A 144 -17.64 8.96 -1.81
C LEU A 144 -17.03 8.27 -0.59
N LEU A 145 -16.60 9.06 0.39
CA LEU A 145 -16.07 8.54 1.65
C LEU A 145 -17.16 7.86 2.50
N ALA A 146 -18.40 8.37 2.48
CA ALA A 146 -19.55 7.77 3.15
C ALA A 146 -19.98 6.43 2.51
N MET A 147 -19.66 6.21 1.23
CA MET A 147 -19.93 4.93 0.54
C MET A 147 -18.94 3.81 0.92
N ALA A 148 -17.80 4.14 1.52
CA ALA A 148 -16.78 3.15 1.87
C ALA A 148 -17.30 2.00 2.78
N PRO A 149 -18.13 2.25 3.82
CA PRO A 149 -18.74 1.17 4.61
C PRO A 149 -19.68 0.27 3.81
N LEU A 150 -20.36 0.82 2.79
CA LEU A 150 -21.24 0.05 1.92
C LEU A 150 -20.45 -1.03 1.14
N VAL A 151 -19.21 -0.73 0.75
CA VAL A 151 -18.32 -1.70 0.11
C VAL A 151 -18.08 -2.90 1.02
N LEU A 152 -17.91 -2.69 2.33
CA LEU A 152 -17.75 -3.79 3.29
C LEU A 152 -18.99 -4.67 3.37
N VAL A 153 -20.20 -4.09 3.34
CA VAL A 153 -21.47 -4.84 3.31
C VAL A 153 -21.57 -5.65 2.02
N VAL A 154 -21.26 -5.04 0.88
CA VAL A 154 -21.27 -5.74 -0.43
C VAL A 154 -20.27 -6.91 -0.42
N VAL A 155 -19.09 -6.71 0.15
CA VAL A 155 -18.07 -7.78 0.29
C VAL A 155 -18.56 -8.90 1.21
N GLU A 156 -19.20 -8.57 2.33
CA GLU A 156 -19.80 -9.56 3.26
C GLU A 156 -20.80 -10.46 2.53
N LEU A 157 -21.63 -9.88 1.68
CA LEU A 157 -22.61 -10.60 0.87
C LEU A 157 -21.99 -11.38 -0.30
N ALA A 158 -20.92 -10.86 -0.88
CA ALA A 158 -20.28 -11.41 -2.08
C ALA A 158 -19.34 -12.58 -1.78
N ILE A 159 -18.65 -12.60 -0.63
CA ILE A 159 -17.64 -13.64 -0.30
C ILE A 159 -18.19 -15.07 -0.35
N PRO A 160 -19.39 -15.40 0.20
CA PRO A 160 -19.92 -16.76 0.11
C PRO A 160 -20.21 -17.18 -1.34
N ARG A 161 -20.76 -16.25 -2.15
CA ARG A 161 -21.04 -16.48 -3.58
C ARG A 161 -19.76 -16.65 -4.38
N TRP A 162 -18.74 -15.87 -4.06
CA TRP A 162 -17.40 -15.97 -4.64
C TRP A 162 -16.75 -17.33 -4.37
N ASN A 163 -16.84 -17.83 -3.13
CA ASN A 163 -16.29 -19.14 -2.79
C ASN A 163 -17.06 -20.29 -3.50
N ALA A 164 -18.38 -20.16 -3.65
CA ALA A 164 -19.20 -21.11 -4.41
C ALA A 164 -18.93 -21.04 -5.93
N ALA A 165 -18.79 -19.85 -6.48
CA ALA A 165 -18.47 -19.64 -7.89
C ALA A 165 -17.07 -20.16 -8.24
N ARG A 166 -16.08 -19.99 -7.36
CA ARG A 166 -14.72 -20.49 -7.56
C ARG A 166 -14.66 -22.03 -7.68
N ALA A 167 -15.55 -22.74 -7.01
CA ALA A 167 -15.65 -24.18 -7.15
C ALA A 167 -16.19 -24.64 -8.51
N ARG A 168 -16.87 -23.73 -9.24
CA ARG A 168 -17.54 -24.01 -10.52
C ARG A 168 -16.87 -23.42 -11.76
N PHE A 169 -16.05 -22.36 -11.62
CA PHE A 169 -15.54 -21.60 -12.76
C PHE A 169 -14.01 -21.63 -12.86
N GLU A 170 -13.52 -21.69 -14.10
CA GLU A 170 -12.13 -21.53 -14.43
C GLU A 170 -11.60 -20.14 -14.00
N ARG A 171 -10.31 -20.09 -13.69
CA ARG A 171 -9.58 -18.93 -13.11
C ARG A 171 -9.79 -17.61 -13.87
N SER A 172 -9.93 -17.67 -15.21
CA SER A 172 -10.15 -16.51 -16.08
C SER A 172 -11.49 -15.80 -15.86
N THR A 173 -12.56 -16.56 -15.56
CA THR A 173 -13.91 -16.00 -15.36
C THR A 173 -14.02 -15.20 -14.05
N VAL A 174 -13.27 -15.61 -13.03
CA VAL A 174 -13.23 -14.90 -11.74
C VAL A 174 -12.54 -13.54 -11.90
N VAL A 175 -11.42 -13.49 -12.62
CA VAL A 175 -10.71 -12.23 -12.91
C VAL A 175 -11.59 -11.30 -13.76
N ALA A 176 -12.26 -11.83 -14.79
CA ALA A 176 -13.18 -11.07 -15.62
C ALA A 176 -14.38 -10.52 -14.81
N GLY A 177 -14.95 -11.32 -13.91
CA GLY A 177 -16.04 -10.90 -13.03
C GLY A 177 -15.64 -9.74 -12.11
N CYS A 178 -14.42 -9.79 -11.56
CA CYS A 178 -13.88 -8.71 -10.74
C CYS A 178 -13.63 -7.42 -11.53
N LEU A 179 -13.09 -7.54 -12.74
CA LEU A 179 -12.91 -6.40 -13.65
C LEU A 179 -14.26 -5.75 -14.01
N VAL A 180 -15.29 -6.55 -14.26
CA VAL A 180 -16.66 -6.07 -14.53
C VAL A 180 -17.26 -5.38 -13.30
N LEU A 181 -17.08 -5.93 -12.09
CA LEU A 181 -17.57 -5.30 -10.85
C LEU A 181 -16.84 -3.99 -10.57
N CYS A 182 -15.54 -3.95 -10.76
CA CYS A 182 -14.77 -2.71 -10.61
C CYS A 182 -15.18 -1.70 -11.69
N GLY A 183 -15.31 -2.10 -12.95
CA GLY A 183 -15.82 -1.26 -14.02
C GLY A 183 -17.23 -0.76 -13.75
N GLY A 184 -18.11 -1.58 -13.18
CA GLY A 184 -19.46 -1.22 -12.77
C GLY A 184 -19.49 -0.19 -11.64
N LEU A 185 -18.64 -0.36 -10.61
CA LEU A 185 -18.47 0.62 -9.52
C LEU A 185 -17.95 1.96 -10.04
N VAL A 186 -17.00 1.92 -10.99
CA VAL A 186 -16.47 3.11 -11.68
C VAL A 186 -17.57 3.83 -12.43
N SER A 187 -18.34 3.08 -13.24
CA SER A 187 -19.43 3.63 -14.03
C SER A 187 -20.52 4.22 -13.12
N LEU A 188 -20.82 3.56 -12.01
CA LEU A 188 -21.77 4.05 -11.02
C LEU A 188 -21.27 5.34 -10.36
N CYS A 189 -20.00 5.39 -9.94
CA CYS A 189 -19.38 6.61 -9.41
C CYS A 189 -19.37 7.72 -10.46
N ALA A 190 -19.05 7.43 -11.72
CA ALA A 190 -19.09 8.41 -12.80
C ALA A 190 -20.52 8.94 -13.06
N ILE A 191 -21.54 8.05 -13.06
CA ILE A 191 -22.95 8.44 -13.23
C ILE A 191 -23.43 9.27 -12.04
N VAL A 192 -23.06 8.90 -10.81
CA VAL A 192 -23.44 9.67 -9.61
C VAL A 192 -22.78 11.03 -9.63
N LEU A 193 -21.51 11.12 -10.02
CA LEU A 193 -20.79 12.38 -10.17
C LEU A 193 -21.38 13.25 -11.29
N ASP A 194 -21.79 12.66 -12.42
CA ASP A 194 -22.42 13.35 -13.53
C ASP A 194 -23.79 13.94 -13.15
N ARG A 195 -24.62 13.20 -12.40
CA ARG A 195 -25.92 13.70 -11.92
C ARG A 195 -25.82 14.83 -10.89
N VAL A 196 -24.69 14.93 -10.21
CA VAL A 196 -24.45 15.99 -9.21
C VAL A 196 -23.94 17.28 -9.88
N ARG A 197 -23.71 17.27 -11.22
CA ARG A 197 -23.16 18.38 -11.98
C ARG A 197 -24.18 19.05 -12.89
N PRO A 198 -24.32 20.40 -12.80
CA PRO A 198 -25.13 21.16 -13.75
C PRO A 198 -24.59 21.17 -15.19
N ASP A 199 -23.26 21.05 -15.35
CA ASP A 199 -22.57 21.26 -16.64
C ASP A 199 -22.11 19.97 -17.34
N GLY A 200 -22.39 18.79 -16.76
CA GLY A 200 -22.00 17.48 -17.31
C GLY A 200 -20.48 17.18 -17.24
N LEU A 201 -20.13 15.91 -17.49
CA LEU A 201 -18.73 15.47 -17.57
C LEU A 201 -18.17 15.84 -18.95
N ARG A 202 -17.19 16.75 -19.00
CA ARG A 202 -16.52 17.07 -20.26
C ARG A 202 -15.61 15.93 -20.69
N LEU A 203 -15.71 15.47 -21.93
CA LEU A 203 -14.84 14.44 -22.51
C LEU A 203 -13.36 14.81 -22.41
N ASP A 204 -13.02 16.09 -22.49
CA ASP A 204 -11.66 16.59 -22.31
C ASP A 204 -11.13 16.34 -20.90
N THR A 205 -11.94 16.54 -19.86
CA THR A 205 -11.56 16.21 -18.48
C THR A 205 -11.25 14.73 -18.32
N LEU A 206 -12.11 13.87 -18.88
CA LEU A 206 -11.90 12.42 -18.83
C LEU A 206 -10.59 12.04 -19.56
N ARG A 207 -10.36 12.60 -20.74
CA ARG A 207 -9.12 12.38 -21.51
C ARG A 207 -7.87 12.79 -20.73
N ILE A 208 -7.89 13.96 -20.10
CA ILE A 208 -6.78 14.46 -19.28
C ILE A 208 -6.52 13.51 -18.12
N VAL A 209 -7.55 13.10 -17.39
CA VAL A 209 -7.43 12.21 -16.23
C VAL A 209 -6.88 10.83 -16.63
N ILE A 210 -7.37 10.25 -17.72
CA ILE A 210 -6.87 8.96 -18.23
C ILE A 210 -5.41 9.09 -18.68
N SER A 211 -5.06 10.15 -19.40
CA SER A 211 -3.69 10.37 -19.89
C SER A 211 -2.68 10.59 -18.77
N SER A 212 -3.12 11.10 -17.61
CA SER A 212 -2.28 11.31 -16.42
C SER A 212 -1.94 10.03 -15.66
N THR A 213 -2.57 8.88 -15.98
CA THR A 213 -2.39 7.60 -15.26
C THR A 213 -0.93 7.17 -15.19
N GLY A 214 -0.18 7.28 -16.31
CA GLY A 214 1.24 6.95 -16.33
C GLY A 214 2.06 7.79 -15.35
N SER A 215 1.74 9.08 -15.24
CA SER A 215 2.35 9.99 -14.28
C SER A 215 2.01 9.56 -12.84
N HIS A 216 0.76 9.24 -12.54
CA HIS A 216 0.35 8.78 -11.22
C HIS A 216 1.05 7.47 -10.80
N LEU A 217 1.18 6.51 -11.72
CA LEU A 217 1.92 5.27 -11.47
C LEU A 217 3.41 5.51 -11.22
N ARG A 218 4.02 6.46 -11.94
CA ARG A 218 5.40 6.90 -11.67
C ARG A 218 5.52 7.57 -10.29
N GLN A 219 4.55 8.39 -9.91
CA GLN A 219 4.50 9.06 -8.62
C GLN A 219 4.35 8.08 -7.44
N LEU A 220 3.76 6.90 -7.64
CA LEU A 220 3.72 5.84 -6.62
C LEU A 220 5.12 5.37 -6.23
N VAL A 221 6.06 5.36 -7.17
CA VAL A 221 7.45 4.96 -6.91
C VAL A 221 8.24 6.12 -6.33
N GLY A 222 8.19 7.28 -6.99
CA GLY A 222 8.88 8.45 -6.48
C GLY A 222 8.84 9.68 -7.40
N LEU A 223 8.17 10.69 -6.91
CA LEU A 223 8.28 12.06 -7.36
C LEU A 223 8.27 12.93 -6.11
N MET A 224 9.47 13.28 -5.63
CA MET A 224 9.69 13.90 -4.33
C MET A 224 9.63 15.41 -4.41
N GLY A 225 9.72 16.07 -3.25
CA GLY A 225 9.62 17.52 -3.13
C GLY A 225 8.23 18.03 -3.52
N TRP A 226 8.18 19.10 -4.26
CA TRP A 226 6.97 19.68 -4.87
C TRP A 226 6.72 19.09 -6.27
N LEU A 227 6.91 17.78 -6.45
CA LEU A 227 6.87 17.07 -7.72
C LEU A 227 8.00 17.48 -8.68
N ASP A 228 9.12 17.91 -8.13
CA ASP A 228 10.25 18.47 -8.87
C ASP A 228 11.55 17.65 -8.76
N ALA A 229 11.55 16.61 -7.93
CA ALA A 229 12.66 15.67 -7.78
C ALA A 229 12.23 14.23 -8.19
N PRO A 230 12.20 13.93 -9.50
CA PRO A 230 11.75 12.63 -9.98
C PRO A 230 12.76 11.53 -9.63
N THR A 231 12.27 10.37 -9.23
CA THR A 231 13.08 9.15 -9.19
C THR A 231 13.57 8.84 -10.62
N PRO A 232 14.83 8.43 -10.81
CA PRO A 232 15.34 8.05 -12.13
C PRO A 232 14.46 6.98 -12.78
N ASP A 233 14.26 7.07 -14.10
CA ASP A 233 13.40 6.14 -14.84
C ASP A 233 13.86 4.69 -14.70
N SER A 234 15.18 4.46 -14.64
CA SER A 234 15.77 3.14 -14.40
C SER A 234 15.34 2.55 -13.04
N ALA A 235 15.27 3.37 -12.00
CA ALA A 235 14.83 2.92 -10.68
C ALA A 235 13.32 2.67 -10.65
N VAL A 236 12.51 3.49 -11.34
CA VAL A 236 11.07 3.27 -11.51
C VAL A 236 10.83 1.96 -12.27
N PHE A 237 11.53 1.75 -13.38
CA PHE A 237 11.46 0.52 -14.17
C PHE A 237 11.85 -0.71 -13.34
N LEU A 238 12.98 -0.64 -12.63
CA LEU A 238 13.44 -1.73 -11.76
C LEU A 238 12.41 -2.08 -10.70
N TRP A 239 11.79 -1.10 -10.05
CA TRP A 239 10.73 -1.36 -9.07
C TRP A 239 9.55 -2.12 -9.67
N TRP A 240 9.09 -1.73 -10.88
CA TRP A 240 8.02 -2.44 -11.57
C TRP A 240 8.43 -3.87 -11.96
N VAL A 241 9.69 -4.10 -12.32
CA VAL A 241 10.23 -5.45 -12.55
C VAL A 241 10.17 -6.30 -11.28
N LEU A 242 10.53 -5.74 -10.12
CA LEU A 242 10.44 -6.46 -8.84
C LEU A 242 9.00 -6.84 -8.51
N ILE A 243 8.05 -5.92 -8.68
CA ILE A 243 6.60 -6.20 -8.50
C ILE A 243 6.14 -7.28 -9.50
N GLY A 244 6.56 -7.19 -10.75
CA GLY A 244 6.26 -8.18 -11.80
C GLY A 244 6.78 -9.58 -11.45
N MET A 245 8.00 -9.68 -10.92
CA MET A 245 8.57 -10.96 -10.44
C MET A 245 7.74 -11.54 -9.29
N MET A 246 7.39 -10.73 -8.28
CA MET A 246 6.54 -11.17 -7.17
C MET A 246 5.16 -11.61 -7.66
N PHE A 247 4.59 -10.87 -8.61
CA PHE A 247 3.31 -11.20 -9.23
C PHE A 247 3.36 -12.52 -9.98
N ALA A 248 4.41 -12.76 -10.79
CA ALA A 248 4.59 -14.01 -11.52
C ALA A 248 4.69 -15.22 -10.57
N ILE A 249 5.46 -15.11 -9.48
CA ILE A 249 5.55 -16.15 -8.45
C ILE A 249 4.16 -16.39 -7.83
N ALA A 250 3.46 -15.32 -7.46
CA ALA A 250 2.13 -15.44 -6.85
C ALA A 250 1.09 -16.03 -7.81
N MET A 251 1.18 -15.75 -9.11
CA MET A 251 0.31 -16.36 -10.14
C MET A 251 0.46 -17.86 -10.22
N ILE A 252 1.67 -18.38 -10.02
CA ILE A 252 1.96 -19.82 -10.07
C ILE A 252 1.49 -20.50 -8.77
N THR A 253 1.81 -19.90 -7.61
CA THR A 253 1.64 -20.56 -6.30
C THR A 253 0.33 -20.21 -5.60
N ARG A 254 -0.15 -18.97 -5.74
CA ARG A 254 -1.35 -18.46 -5.07
C ARG A 254 -2.08 -17.42 -5.92
N VAL A 255 -2.68 -17.87 -7.00
CA VAL A 255 -3.41 -17.06 -7.99
C VAL A 255 -4.41 -16.07 -7.37
N ARG A 256 -5.02 -16.44 -6.26
CA ARG A 256 -5.96 -15.57 -5.56
C ARG A 256 -5.31 -14.30 -5.03
N SER A 257 -4.14 -14.42 -4.39
CA SER A 257 -3.41 -13.26 -3.86
C SER A 257 -2.93 -12.35 -4.98
N ALA A 258 -2.47 -12.93 -6.10
CA ALA A 258 -2.10 -12.17 -7.29
C ALA A 258 -3.32 -11.43 -7.89
N GLY A 259 -4.47 -12.11 -8.02
CA GLY A 259 -5.70 -11.51 -8.49
C GLY A 259 -6.17 -10.34 -7.62
N VAL A 260 -6.15 -10.50 -6.28
CA VAL A 260 -6.50 -9.43 -5.34
C VAL A 260 -5.50 -8.26 -5.42
N ALA A 261 -4.20 -8.53 -5.55
CA ALA A 261 -3.20 -7.47 -5.70
C ALA A 261 -3.43 -6.67 -6.99
N LEU A 262 -3.68 -7.35 -8.11
CA LEU A 262 -4.02 -6.71 -9.39
C LEU A 262 -5.28 -5.86 -9.27
N MET A 263 -6.34 -6.41 -8.67
CA MET A 263 -7.60 -5.70 -8.47
C MET A 263 -7.43 -4.49 -7.56
N SER A 264 -6.61 -4.59 -6.51
CA SER A 264 -6.31 -3.45 -5.64
C SER A 264 -5.57 -2.34 -6.40
N LEU A 265 -4.64 -2.70 -7.30
CA LEU A 265 -3.96 -1.71 -8.16
C LEU A 265 -4.94 -1.03 -9.13
N VAL A 266 -5.81 -1.81 -9.78
CA VAL A 266 -6.87 -1.26 -10.65
C VAL A 266 -7.80 -0.35 -9.84
N ALA A 267 -8.21 -0.75 -8.66
CA ALA A 267 -9.07 0.05 -7.79
C ALA A 267 -8.40 1.38 -7.38
N VAL A 268 -7.09 1.37 -7.13
CA VAL A 268 -6.31 2.61 -6.89
C VAL A 268 -6.41 3.57 -8.08
N ILE A 269 -6.20 3.06 -9.29
CA ILE A 269 -6.27 3.87 -10.52
C ILE A 269 -7.65 4.48 -10.67
N VAL A 270 -8.67 3.66 -10.48
CA VAL A 270 -10.07 4.08 -10.60
C VAL A 270 -10.45 5.13 -9.56
N VAL A 271 -10.06 4.92 -8.30
CA VAL A 271 -10.30 5.91 -7.23
C VAL A 271 -9.55 7.20 -7.53
N ALA A 272 -8.30 7.11 -8.02
CA ALA A 272 -7.55 8.28 -8.43
C ALA A 272 -8.29 9.07 -9.52
N TRP A 273 -8.81 8.38 -10.55
CA TRP A 273 -9.62 9.02 -11.60
C TRP A 273 -10.89 9.66 -11.06
N ALA A 274 -11.63 8.95 -10.20
CA ALA A 274 -12.88 9.46 -9.64
C ALA A 274 -12.65 10.73 -8.78
N LEU A 275 -11.62 10.71 -7.95
CA LEU A 275 -11.26 11.86 -7.11
C LEU A 275 -10.72 13.03 -7.94
N GLU A 276 -9.93 12.75 -8.98
CA GLU A 276 -9.40 13.78 -9.87
C GLU A 276 -10.51 14.43 -10.69
N ILE A 277 -11.44 13.65 -11.23
CA ILE A 277 -12.63 14.17 -11.91
C ILE A 277 -13.44 15.06 -10.94
N GLY A 278 -13.61 14.63 -9.70
CA GLY A 278 -14.30 15.42 -8.68
C GLY A 278 -13.60 16.74 -8.34
N ALA A 279 -12.26 16.71 -8.20
CA ALA A 279 -11.44 17.86 -7.83
C ALA A 279 -11.20 18.84 -8.98
N SER A 280 -10.99 18.34 -10.20
CA SER A 280 -10.66 19.17 -11.39
C SER A 280 -11.72 20.21 -11.73
N LEU A 281 -12.89 20.08 -11.13
CA LEU A 281 -14.00 21.00 -11.31
C LEU A 281 -13.93 22.26 -10.47
N THR A 282 -13.23 22.16 -9.34
CA THR A 282 -13.16 23.25 -8.35
C THR A 282 -11.74 23.79 -8.20
N GLU A 283 -10.73 22.95 -8.35
CA GLU A 283 -9.37 23.27 -7.89
C GLU A 283 -8.25 22.88 -8.91
N GLY A 284 -8.62 22.29 -10.07
CA GLY A 284 -7.66 21.75 -11.04
C GLY A 284 -7.12 20.38 -10.66
N ALA A 285 -6.12 19.87 -11.41
CA ALA A 285 -5.54 18.55 -11.20
C ALA A 285 -4.73 18.50 -9.89
N MET A 286 -5.24 17.80 -8.89
CA MET A 286 -4.70 17.78 -7.52
C MET A 286 -4.21 16.41 -7.05
N TRP A 287 -4.59 15.32 -7.75
CA TRP A 287 -4.23 13.98 -7.31
C TRP A 287 -2.74 13.69 -7.49
N GLN A 288 -2.14 13.17 -6.43
CA GLN A 288 -0.75 12.74 -6.45
C GLN A 288 -0.67 11.24 -6.14
N GLY A 289 0.16 10.49 -6.89
CA GLY A 289 0.30 9.05 -6.71
C GLY A 289 0.59 8.62 -5.27
N ARG A 290 1.33 9.44 -4.50
CA ARG A 290 1.60 9.19 -3.06
C ARG A 290 0.34 9.07 -2.20
N TYR A 291 -0.81 9.60 -2.64
CA TYR A 291 -2.06 9.51 -1.88
C TYR A 291 -2.64 8.10 -1.88
N SER A 292 -2.26 7.28 -2.84
CA SER A 292 -2.64 5.86 -2.93
C SER A 292 -1.72 4.92 -2.15
N LEU A 293 -0.59 5.42 -1.63
CA LEU A 293 0.40 4.58 -0.93
C LEU A 293 -0.16 3.83 0.30
N PRO A 294 -1.11 4.36 1.09
CA PRO A 294 -1.67 3.58 2.20
C PRO A 294 -2.21 2.22 1.78
N LEU A 295 -2.78 2.10 0.58
CA LEU A 295 -3.22 0.83 0.03
C LEU A 295 -2.09 0.10 -0.69
N THR A 296 -1.35 0.78 -1.56
CA THR A 296 -0.37 0.14 -2.46
C THR A 296 0.88 -0.39 -1.74
N VAL A 297 1.23 0.16 -0.56
CA VAL A 297 2.33 -0.36 0.27
C VAL A 297 2.14 -1.83 0.67
N GLY A 298 0.90 -2.30 0.72
CA GLY A 298 0.57 -3.68 1.04
C GLY A 298 0.48 -4.63 -0.15
N LEU A 299 0.54 -4.14 -1.40
CA LEU A 299 0.47 -5.02 -2.57
C LEU A 299 1.57 -6.10 -2.56
N PRO A 300 2.85 -5.78 -2.28
CA PRO A 300 3.88 -6.81 -2.15
C PRO A 300 3.62 -7.78 -1.00
N LEU A 301 2.97 -7.36 0.09
CA LEU A 301 2.57 -8.27 1.17
C LEU A 301 1.52 -9.27 0.71
N LEU A 302 0.53 -8.85 -0.08
CA LEU A 302 -0.44 -9.75 -0.69
C LEU A 302 0.24 -10.76 -1.61
N LEU A 303 1.18 -10.32 -2.44
CA LEU A 303 1.95 -11.19 -3.33
C LEU A 303 2.82 -12.16 -2.53
N ALA A 304 3.46 -11.70 -1.45
CA ALA A 304 4.28 -12.52 -0.57
C ALA A 304 3.48 -13.54 0.26
N MET A 305 2.15 -13.45 0.33
CA MET A 305 1.33 -14.52 0.89
C MET A 305 1.48 -15.85 0.12
N ALA A 306 1.88 -15.80 -1.14
CA ALA A 306 2.27 -16.98 -1.92
C ALA A 306 3.45 -17.72 -1.28
N TRP A 307 4.37 -17.01 -0.65
CA TRP A 307 5.57 -17.55 0.00
C TRP A 307 5.26 -18.31 1.31
N LEU A 308 4.06 -18.15 1.85
CA LEU A 308 3.57 -18.98 2.97
C LEU A 308 3.15 -20.39 2.53
N VAL A 309 2.86 -20.55 1.22
CA VAL A 309 2.51 -21.86 0.62
C VAL A 309 3.77 -22.55 0.13
N GLU A 310 4.60 -21.81 -0.59
CA GLU A 310 5.87 -22.29 -1.12
C GLU A 310 6.89 -21.17 -1.02
N ALA A 311 7.89 -21.36 -0.17
CA ALA A 311 8.95 -20.37 0.04
C ALA A 311 9.80 -20.25 -1.23
N PRO A 312 10.02 -19.04 -1.75
CA PRO A 312 10.84 -18.87 -2.93
C PRO A 312 12.31 -19.22 -2.61
N PRO A 313 13.10 -19.65 -3.60
CA PRO A 313 14.53 -19.88 -3.40
C PRO A 313 15.21 -18.63 -2.82
N ARG A 314 16.15 -18.84 -1.90
CA ARG A 314 16.89 -17.75 -1.24
C ARG A 314 17.45 -16.73 -2.25
N ARG A 315 17.92 -17.18 -3.42
CA ARG A 315 18.41 -16.33 -4.50
C ARG A 315 17.37 -15.30 -4.96
N VAL A 316 16.11 -15.72 -5.07
CA VAL A 316 15.00 -14.82 -5.47
C VAL A 316 14.79 -13.72 -4.41
N VAL A 317 14.79 -14.08 -3.13
CA VAL A 317 14.64 -13.11 -2.03
C VAL A 317 15.81 -12.12 -2.01
N ILE A 318 17.04 -12.59 -2.18
CA ILE A 318 18.22 -11.74 -2.29
C ILE A 318 18.11 -10.80 -3.49
N THR A 319 17.73 -11.31 -4.66
CA THR A 319 17.56 -10.49 -5.88
C THR A 319 16.52 -9.39 -5.65
N LEU A 320 15.37 -9.72 -5.09
CA LEU A 320 14.32 -8.76 -4.78
C LEU A 320 14.79 -7.69 -3.78
N ALA A 321 15.45 -8.11 -2.72
CA ALA A 321 15.99 -7.19 -1.70
C ALA A 321 17.09 -6.29 -2.26
N THR A 322 18.04 -6.86 -3.03
CA THR A 322 19.12 -6.09 -3.67
C THR A 322 18.56 -5.11 -4.71
N GLY A 323 17.61 -5.55 -5.53
CA GLY A 323 16.96 -4.67 -6.50
C GLY A 323 16.28 -3.49 -5.81
N MET A 324 15.55 -3.73 -4.72
CA MET A 324 14.91 -2.64 -3.97
C MET A 324 15.93 -1.74 -3.27
N TRP A 325 17.02 -2.30 -2.73
CA TRP A 325 18.12 -1.52 -2.18
C TRP A 325 18.71 -0.56 -3.24
N ILE A 326 18.93 -1.04 -4.48
CA ILE A 326 19.37 -0.20 -5.60
C ILE A 326 18.35 0.91 -5.86
N VAL A 327 17.06 0.60 -5.95
CA VAL A 327 15.99 1.58 -6.20
C VAL A 327 16.00 2.70 -5.16
N VAL A 328 16.07 2.35 -3.87
CA VAL A 328 16.06 3.33 -2.77
C VAL A 328 17.29 4.24 -2.82
N ASN A 329 18.48 3.66 -3.11
CA ASN A 329 19.72 4.44 -3.15
C ASN A 329 19.79 5.35 -4.38
N LEU A 330 19.37 4.90 -5.56
CA LEU A 330 19.29 5.75 -6.75
C LEU A 330 18.33 6.93 -6.52
N ALA A 331 17.20 6.68 -5.91
CA ALA A 331 16.25 7.73 -5.57
C ALA A 331 16.82 8.72 -4.55
N PHE A 332 17.47 8.22 -3.48
CA PHE A 332 18.12 9.06 -2.47
C PHE A 332 19.19 9.96 -3.08
N MET A 333 20.10 9.37 -3.87
CA MET A 333 21.15 10.13 -4.57
C MET A 333 20.55 11.22 -5.47
N ASN A 334 19.48 10.91 -6.20
CA ASN A 334 18.85 11.87 -7.09
C ASN A 334 18.19 13.03 -6.33
N VAL A 335 17.59 12.78 -5.17
CA VAL A 335 17.04 13.84 -4.30
C VAL A 335 18.16 14.72 -3.78
N GLN A 336 19.24 14.14 -3.27
CA GLN A 336 20.39 14.91 -2.77
C GLN A 336 21.00 15.79 -3.88
N ARG A 337 21.23 15.20 -5.08
CA ARG A 337 21.70 15.92 -6.26
C ARG A 337 20.81 17.11 -6.59
N ARG A 338 19.48 16.90 -6.60
CA ARG A 338 18.50 17.97 -6.89
C ARG A 338 18.70 19.17 -5.98
N TRP A 339 18.91 18.96 -4.70
CA TRP A 339 19.09 20.02 -3.72
C TRP A 339 20.50 20.64 -3.77
N ALA A 340 21.52 19.84 -4.06
CA ALA A 340 22.90 20.29 -4.07
C ALA A 340 23.29 21.06 -5.35
N VAL A 341 22.97 20.53 -6.52
CA VAL A 341 23.44 21.05 -7.82
C VAL A 341 22.34 21.09 -8.90
N GLY A 342 21.09 20.82 -8.51
CA GLY A 342 19.96 20.81 -9.43
C GLY A 342 19.77 19.47 -10.15
N VAL A 343 18.62 19.30 -10.84
CA VAL A 343 18.21 18.05 -11.50
C VAL A 343 19.18 17.62 -12.61
N ARG A 344 19.85 18.58 -13.24
CA ARG A 344 20.81 18.35 -14.34
C ARG A 344 22.28 18.38 -13.89
N GLY A 345 22.54 18.56 -12.59
CA GLY A 345 23.89 18.59 -12.04
C GLY A 345 24.59 17.24 -12.08
N SER A 346 25.84 17.20 -11.64
CA SER A 346 26.63 15.95 -11.59
C SER A 346 25.97 14.89 -10.72
N LEU A 347 26.14 13.61 -11.12
CA LEU A 347 25.74 12.44 -10.33
C LEU A 347 26.76 12.12 -9.20
N LEU A 348 27.94 12.72 -9.24
CA LEU A 348 29.05 12.41 -8.35
C LEU A 348 29.00 13.28 -7.08
N PRO A 349 28.78 12.71 -5.88
CA PRO A 349 28.57 13.49 -4.66
C PRO A 349 29.74 14.41 -4.27
N TRP A 350 30.96 14.05 -4.69
CA TRP A 350 32.14 14.90 -4.42
C TRP A 350 32.24 16.14 -5.31
N GLU A 351 31.41 16.26 -6.34
CA GLU A 351 31.29 17.46 -7.20
C GLU A 351 30.18 18.43 -6.75
N TRP A 352 29.47 18.10 -5.65
CA TRP A 352 28.38 18.93 -5.13
C TRP A 352 28.92 20.06 -4.23
N SER A 353 29.81 20.85 -4.75
CA SER A 353 30.53 21.88 -4.01
C SER A 353 29.68 23.11 -3.61
N THR A 354 28.54 23.32 -4.25
CA THR A 354 27.68 24.51 -4.02
C THR A 354 26.73 24.35 -2.83
N TRP A 355 26.62 23.15 -2.27
CA TRP A 355 25.75 22.88 -1.13
C TRP A 355 26.54 22.77 0.18
N ASN A 356 26.34 23.75 1.06
CA ASN A 356 26.93 23.74 2.43
C ASN A 356 26.03 22.94 3.38
N ALA A 357 25.98 21.62 3.21
CA ALA A 357 25.31 20.74 4.14
C ALA A 357 26.12 20.58 5.45
N PRO A 358 25.43 20.38 6.61
CA PRO A 358 26.12 20.11 7.89
C PRO A 358 26.99 18.86 7.85
N VAL A 359 26.68 17.93 6.94
CA VAL A 359 27.41 16.68 6.69
C VAL A 359 27.87 16.69 5.23
N PRO A 360 29.15 16.39 4.92
CA PRO A 360 29.63 16.30 3.55
C PRO A 360 28.79 15.34 2.71
N PRO A 361 28.34 15.73 1.49
CA PRO A 361 27.48 14.93 0.66
C PRO A 361 27.96 13.48 0.41
N PRO A 362 29.27 13.23 0.13
CA PRO A 362 29.76 11.86 -0.02
C PRO A 362 29.59 10.99 1.24
N LEU A 363 29.79 11.58 2.43
CA LEU A 363 29.60 10.88 3.69
C LEU A 363 28.13 10.57 3.93
N LEU A 364 27.23 11.51 3.62
CA LEU A 364 25.78 11.30 3.74
C LEU A 364 25.30 10.16 2.83
N VAL A 365 25.77 10.12 1.59
CA VAL A 365 25.47 9.03 0.64
C VAL A 365 26.02 7.71 1.17
N LEU A 366 27.27 7.67 1.66
CA LEU A 366 27.88 6.45 2.20
C LEU A 366 27.10 5.93 3.42
N VAL A 367 26.76 6.79 4.36
CA VAL A 367 25.96 6.42 5.55
C VAL A 367 24.60 5.85 5.13
N HIS A 368 23.92 6.47 4.17
CA HIS A 368 22.64 5.96 3.66
C HIS A 368 22.80 4.58 2.99
N LEU A 369 23.84 4.39 2.15
CA LEU A 369 24.14 3.11 1.51
C LEU A 369 24.37 2.00 2.55
N LEU A 370 25.17 2.26 3.57
CA LEU A 370 25.49 1.27 4.61
C LEU A 370 24.28 0.99 5.51
N ALA A 371 23.57 2.01 5.96
CA ALA A 371 22.40 1.87 6.82
C ALA A 371 21.26 1.10 6.10
N SER A 372 20.99 1.44 4.84
CA SER A 372 20.01 0.73 4.03
C SER A 372 20.45 -0.71 3.76
N ALA A 373 21.72 -0.97 3.43
CA ALA A 373 22.24 -2.33 3.24
C ALA A 373 22.09 -3.17 4.52
N ALA A 374 22.41 -2.60 5.69
CA ALA A 374 22.23 -3.27 6.98
C ALA A 374 20.76 -3.62 7.25
N LEU A 375 19.81 -2.71 6.94
CA LEU A 375 18.38 -2.95 7.09
C LEU A 375 17.91 -4.11 6.20
N PHE A 376 18.29 -4.11 4.92
CA PHE A 376 17.92 -5.18 4.00
C PHE A 376 18.55 -6.51 4.38
N ALA A 377 19.83 -6.52 4.75
CA ALA A 377 20.52 -7.71 5.25
C ALA A 377 19.86 -8.28 6.52
N ALA A 378 19.48 -7.43 7.46
CA ALA A 378 18.77 -7.83 8.67
C ALA A 378 17.39 -8.47 8.38
N CYS A 379 16.74 -8.10 7.29
CA CYS A 379 15.49 -8.73 6.85
C CYS A 379 15.73 -10.09 6.18
N ILE A 380 16.84 -10.25 5.44
CA ILE A 380 17.20 -11.49 4.73
C ILE A 380 17.72 -12.58 5.67
N THR A 381 18.61 -12.23 6.63
CA THR A 381 19.37 -13.20 7.46
C THR A 381 18.50 -14.11 8.34
N ARG A 382 17.26 -13.73 8.64
CA ARG A 382 16.33 -14.60 9.38
C ARG A 382 15.52 -15.56 8.51
N PHE A 383 15.56 -15.40 7.21
CA PHE A 383 15.02 -16.37 6.30
C PHE A 383 15.64 -17.76 6.51
N ASP A 384 16.94 -17.82 6.77
CA ASP A 384 17.67 -19.06 6.93
C ASP A 384 17.33 -19.83 8.22
N ARG A 385 16.94 -19.12 9.31
CA ARG A 385 16.66 -19.74 10.60
C ARG A 385 15.26 -20.36 10.70
N ALA A 386 14.31 -19.89 9.91
CA ALA A 386 12.95 -20.44 9.90
C ALA A 386 12.87 -21.79 9.14
N GLY A 387 13.74 -22.01 8.17
CA GLY A 387 13.83 -23.25 7.40
C GLY A 387 14.55 -24.40 8.12
N THR A 388 15.23 -24.13 9.24
CA THR A 388 16.01 -25.13 9.99
C THR A 388 15.32 -25.66 11.25
N THR A 389 14.14 -25.15 11.59
CA THR A 389 13.35 -25.78 12.68
C THR A 389 12.70 -27.04 12.10
N PRO A 390 13.12 -28.24 12.53
CA PRO A 390 12.46 -29.46 12.07
C PRO A 390 10.99 -29.37 12.46
N ALA A 391 10.13 -29.68 11.50
CA ALA A 391 8.71 -29.91 11.78
C ALA A 391 8.65 -30.89 12.96
N THR A 392 8.26 -30.39 14.12
CA THR A 392 7.96 -31.26 15.27
C THR A 392 6.94 -32.27 14.77
N GLU A 393 7.34 -33.52 14.70
CA GLU A 393 6.49 -34.65 14.37
C GLU A 393 5.17 -34.47 15.12
N VAL A 394 4.11 -34.27 14.36
CA VAL A 394 2.75 -34.39 14.88
C VAL A 394 2.58 -35.86 15.15
N VAL A 395 2.80 -36.25 16.40
CA VAL A 395 2.43 -37.58 16.89
C VAL A 395 0.93 -37.75 16.67
N PRO A 396 0.49 -38.70 15.84
CA PRO A 396 -0.93 -38.99 15.70
C PRO A 396 -1.42 -39.62 17.00
N GLY A 397 -2.29 -38.90 17.70
CA GLY A 397 -3.08 -39.41 18.81
C GLY A 397 -4.51 -39.64 18.38
#